data_87b5b4af78b042c34d512701bc9789cb
#
_entry.id   87b5b4af78b042c34d512701bc9789cb
#
_cell.length_a   1.000
_cell.length_b   1.000
_cell.length_c   1.000
_cell.angle_alpha   90.00
_cell.angle_beta   90.00
_cell.angle_gamma   90.00
#
_symmetry.space_group_name_H-M   'P 1'
#
loop_
_entity.id
_entity.type
_entity.pdbx_description
1 polymer ?
#
loop_
_entity_poly.entity_id
_entity_poly.type
_entity_poly.pdbx_seq_one_letter_code
_entity_poly.pdbx_strand_id
1 'polypeptide(L)'
;VETSKGTFTCDFLYACTGYYDYARGHQPAFDGVGDFRGTFVHPQFWPPGLTTAGKRIVVIGSGATAITLVPALAGDARHVTMLQRSPSYVTVLAGRDPLAETLRRRLPARAAHHVIRAKNVLVTQGFYQLARRHPARVKSFLRRLALRHLKDPALVDEHFTPAYEPWDQRLCVAPRGDLFQAIR
;
A
#
# COMPACT_ATOMS: atom_id res chain seq x y z
N VAL A 1 29.06 1.14 20.78
CA VAL A 1 27.82 0.35 20.64
C VAL A 1 28.14 -1.10 20.98
N GLU A 2 27.44 -1.63 21.94
CA GLU A 2 27.56 -3.04 22.33
C GLU A 2 26.51 -3.88 21.61
N THR A 3 26.91 -5.03 21.13
CA THR A 3 26.04 -5.98 20.43
C THR A 3 26.37 -7.41 20.86
N SER A 4 25.53 -8.37 20.51
CA SER A 4 25.81 -9.81 20.71
C SER A 4 27.04 -10.31 19.92
N LYS A 5 27.56 -9.53 18.97
CA LYS A 5 28.74 -9.85 18.16
C LYS A 5 30.00 -9.07 18.57
N GLY A 6 29.91 -8.25 19.63
CA GLY A 6 31.03 -7.46 20.15
C GLY A 6 30.73 -5.96 20.25
N THR A 7 31.76 -5.23 20.69
CA THR A 7 31.71 -3.78 20.87
C THR A 7 32.30 -3.07 19.65
N PHE A 8 31.56 -2.09 19.13
CA PHE A 8 31.95 -1.22 18.01
C PHE A 8 32.08 0.22 18.52
N THR A 9 33.17 0.89 18.19
CA THR A 9 33.39 2.31 18.44
C THR A 9 33.10 3.10 17.17
N CYS A 10 32.48 4.27 17.29
CA CYS A 10 32.18 5.16 16.18
C CYS A 10 32.07 6.61 16.66
N ASP A 11 32.40 7.55 15.82
CA ASP A 11 32.23 8.99 16.10
C ASP A 11 30.78 9.44 15.88
N PHE A 12 30.02 8.70 15.05
CA PHE A 12 28.62 8.98 14.79
C PHE A 12 27.82 7.70 14.56
N LEU A 13 26.68 7.57 15.27
CA LEU A 13 25.76 6.45 15.09
C LEU A 13 24.49 6.92 14.37
N TYR A 14 24.23 6.36 13.18
CA TYR A 14 22.98 6.58 12.45
C TYR A 14 22.10 5.34 12.54
N ALA A 15 21.11 5.37 13.44
CA ALA A 15 20.22 4.24 13.69
C ALA A 15 19.00 4.32 12.74
N CYS A 16 18.90 3.36 11.82
CA CYS A 16 17.79 3.24 10.86
C CYS A 16 16.83 2.09 11.23
N THR A 17 16.50 1.95 12.50
CA THR A 17 15.69 0.85 13.02
C THR A 17 14.18 0.99 12.72
N GLY A 18 13.74 2.16 12.24
CA GLY A 18 12.33 2.45 12.03
C GLY A 18 11.56 2.63 13.35
N TYR A 19 10.23 2.59 13.29
CA TYR A 19 9.35 2.81 14.43
C TYR A 19 8.43 1.62 14.76
N TYR A 20 8.59 0.52 14.03
CA TYR A 20 7.84 -0.71 14.32
C TYR A 20 8.52 -1.52 15.42
N ASP A 21 7.70 -2.13 16.29
CA ASP A 21 8.16 -3.15 17.22
C ASP A 21 8.37 -4.47 16.46
N TYR A 22 9.61 -4.97 16.46
CA TYR A 22 9.94 -6.22 15.77
C TYR A 22 9.49 -7.47 16.55
N ALA A 23 9.28 -7.35 17.86
CA ALA A 23 8.89 -8.47 18.70
C ALA A 23 7.38 -8.72 18.66
N ARG A 24 6.59 -7.67 18.42
CA ARG A 24 5.11 -7.79 18.35
C ARG A 24 4.50 -6.71 17.47
N GLY A 25 3.48 -7.09 16.70
CA GLY A 25 2.68 -6.14 15.94
C GLY A 25 1.71 -5.35 16.84
N HIS A 26 1.41 -4.11 16.46
CA HIS A 26 0.37 -3.35 17.15
C HIS A 26 -0.99 -3.99 16.92
N GLN A 27 -1.58 -4.51 17.98
CA GLN A 27 -2.92 -5.08 17.96
C GLN A 27 -3.82 -4.25 18.87
N PRO A 28 -4.80 -3.52 18.31
CA PRO A 28 -5.77 -2.80 19.12
C PRO A 28 -6.59 -3.78 19.98
N ALA A 29 -6.97 -3.36 21.17
CA ALA A 29 -7.96 -4.06 21.96
C ALA A 29 -9.35 -3.85 21.33
N PHE A 30 -9.95 -4.92 20.87
CA PHE A 30 -11.35 -4.90 20.40
C PHE A 30 -12.22 -5.59 21.43
N ASP A 31 -13.34 -4.95 21.80
CA ASP A 31 -14.33 -5.56 22.68
C ASP A 31 -14.85 -6.85 22.03
N GLY A 32 -14.91 -7.93 22.80
CA GLY A 32 -15.38 -9.22 22.33
C GLY A 32 -14.41 -10.02 21.46
N VAL A 33 -13.15 -9.57 21.27
CA VAL A 33 -12.18 -10.33 20.48
C VAL A 33 -11.92 -11.74 21.03
N GLY A 34 -12.06 -11.92 22.36
CA GLY A 34 -11.93 -13.22 23.00
C GLY A 34 -13.05 -14.22 22.66
N ASP A 35 -14.20 -13.74 22.20
CA ASP A 35 -15.34 -14.58 21.79
C ASP A 35 -15.21 -15.03 20.32
N PHE A 36 -14.28 -14.45 19.58
CA PHE A 36 -14.05 -14.82 18.19
C PHE A 36 -13.48 -16.23 18.09
N ARG A 37 -14.21 -17.13 17.45
CA ARG A 37 -13.84 -18.55 17.30
C ARG A 37 -12.89 -18.83 16.13
N GLY A 38 -12.59 -17.82 15.31
CA GLY A 38 -11.66 -17.92 14.19
C GLY A 38 -10.21 -17.68 14.59
N THR A 39 -9.32 -17.73 13.60
CA THR A 39 -7.89 -17.41 13.78
C THR A 39 -7.68 -15.91 13.62
N PHE A 40 -7.13 -15.27 14.63
CA PHE A 40 -6.72 -13.87 14.58
C PHE A 40 -5.22 -13.80 14.25
N VAL A 41 -4.86 -13.05 13.21
CA VAL A 41 -3.48 -12.98 12.69
C VAL A 41 -3.05 -11.54 12.51
N HIS A 42 -1.88 -11.18 13.04
CA HIS A 42 -1.19 -9.96 12.63
C HIS A 42 -0.30 -10.26 11.44
N PRO A 43 -0.34 -9.48 10.32
CA PRO A 43 0.40 -9.80 9.09
C PRO A 43 1.92 -9.91 9.25
N GLN A 44 2.49 -9.21 10.26
CA GLN A 44 3.92 -9.31 10.59
C GLN A 44 4.32 -10.71 11.06
N PHE A 45 3.39 -11.46 11.64
CA PHE A 45 3.61 -12.79 12.19
C PHE A 45 2.67 -13.80 11.54
N TRP A 46 2.74 -13.91 10.21
CA TRP A 46 1.92 -14.87 9.47
C TRP A 46 2.29 -16.30 9.84
N PRO A 47 1.37 -17.10 10.37
CA PRO A 47 1.69 -18.46 10.80
C PRO A 47 2.06 -19.35 9.61
N PRO A 48 3.18 -20.09 9.70
CA PRO A 48 3.51 -21.08 8.67
C PRO A 48 2.38 -22.10 8.52
N GLY A 49 2.02 -22.41 7.28
CA GLY A 49 0.97 -23.38 6.98
C GLY A 49 -0.48 -22.92 7.19
N LEU A 50 -0.70 -21.64 7.55
CA LEU A 50 -2.07 -21.11 7.61
C LEU A 50 -2.71 -21.15 6.22
N THR A 51 -3.75 -22.00 6.07
CA THR A 51 -4.55 -22.03 4.85
C THR A 51 -5.68 -21.02 4.90
N THR A 52 -5.84 -20.28 3.83
CA THR A 52 -6.93 -19.31 3.62
C THR A 52 -8.01 -19.83 2.69
N ALA A 53 -7.75 -20.97 2.03
CA ALA A 53 -8.64 -21.56 1.06
C ALA A 53 -10.03 -21.85 1.63
N GLY A 54 -11.06 -21.39 0.94
CA GLY A 54 -12.46 -21.60 1.31
C GLY A 54 -12.94 -20.84 2.56
N LYS A 55 -12.09 -20.03 3.21
CA LYS A 55 -12.44 -19.30 4.44
C LYS A 55 -13.08 -17.95 4.15
N ARG A 56 -13.87 -17.47 5.09
CA ARG A 56 -14.32 -16.07 5.14
C ARG A 56 -13.30 -15.28 5.95
N ILE A 57 -12.73 -14.24 5.36
CA ILE A 57 -11.62 -13.47 5.95
C ILE A 57 -12.04 -12.02 6.09
N VAL A 58 -11.75 -11.42 7.24
CA VAL A 58 -11.86 -9.97 7.45
C VAL A 58 -10.47 -9.39 7.58
N VAL A 59 -10.12 -8.45 6.72
CA VAL A 59 -8.88 -7.68 6.77
C VAL A 59 -9.18 -6.32 7.38
N ILE A 60 -8.70 -6.09 8.61
CA ILE A 60 -8.92 -4.84 9.33
C ILE A 60 -7.83 -3.85 8.98
N GLY A 61 -8.19 -2.81 8.24
CA GLY A 61 -7.32 -1.73 7.79
C GLY A 61 -7.51 -1.38 6.33
N SER A 62 -6.98 -0.20 5.94
CA SER A 62 -7.01 0.31 4.56
C SER A 62 -5.65 0.88 4.13
N GLY A 63 -4.58 0.53 4.85
CA GLY A 63 -3.20 0.91 4.51
C GLY A 63 -2.58 -0.01 3.45
N ALA A 64 -1.31 0.21 3.14
CA ALA A 64 -0.57 -0.54 2.11
C ALA A 64 -0.63 -2.07 2.31
N THR A 65 -0.54 -2.53 3.55
CA THR A 65 -0.64 -3.96 3.88
C THR A 65 -2.02 -4.53 3.49
N ALA A 66 -3.11 -3.88 3.89
CA ALA A 66 -4.46 -4.35 3.56
C ALA A 66 -4.72 -4.36 2.05
N ILE A 67 -4.28 -3.30 1.35
CA ILE A 67 -4.40 -3.18 -0.11
C ILE A 67 -3.65 -4.30 -0.85
N THR A 68 -2.56 -4.78 -0.28
CA THR A 68 -1.79 -5.91 -0.84
C THR A 68 -2.40 -7.27 -0.45
N LEU A 69 -2.87 -7.40 0.80
CA LEU A 69 -3.43 -8.66 1.29
C LEU A 69 -4.77 -9.01 0.65
N VAL A 70 -5.66 -8.03 0.48
CA VAL A 70 -7.01 -8.30 -0.06
C VAL A 70 -6.95 -8.99 -1.43
N PRO A 71 -6.24 -8.49 -2.44
CA PRO A 71 -6.17 -9.19 -3.72
C PRO A 71 -5.42 -10.54 -3.64
N ALA A 72 -4.42 -10.66 -2.77
CA ALA A 72 -3.69 -11.91 -2.58
C ALA A 72 -4.57 -13.01 -1.96
N LEU A 73 -5.47 -12.64 -1.06
CA LEU A 73 -6.37 -13.57 -0.39
C LEU A 73 -7.62 -13.90 -1.22
N ALA A 74 -8.06 -12.97 -2.06
CA ALA A 74 -9.30 -13.12 -2.83
C ALA A 74 -9.28 -14.29 -3.83
N GLY A 75 -8.09 -14.75 -4.24
CA GLY A 75 -7.96 -15.89 -5.16
C GLY A 75 -8.38 -17.22 -4.55
N ASP A 76 -8.13 -17.45 -3.28
CA ASP A 76 -8.33 -18.72 -2.60
C ASP A 76 -9.45 -18.69 -1.55
N ALA A 77 -9.70 -17.54 -0.97
CA ALA A 77 -10.72 -17.39 0.06
C ALA A 77 -12.13 -17.51 -0.52
N ARG A 78 -13.08 -18.01 0.29
CA ARG A 78 -14.49 -17.98 -0.06
C ARG A 78 -15.04 -16.55 -0.15
N HIS A 79 -14.55 -15.66 0.71
CA HIS A 79 -14.96 -14.26 0.75
C HIS A 79 -13.93 -13.46 1.55
N VAL A 80 -13.59 -12.25 1.08
CA VAL A 80 -12.70 -11.32 1.78
C VAL A 80 -13.45 -10.02 2.01
N THR A 81 -13.55 -9.59 3.27
CA THR A 81 -14.10 -8.29 3.64
C THR A 81 -12.96 -7.38 4.07
N MET A 82 -12.82 -6.22 3.44
CA MET A 82 -11.91 -5.17 3.90
C MET A 82 -12.67 -4.20 4.80
N LEU A 83 -12.31 -4.17 6.09
CA LEU A 83 -12.88 -3.23 7.07
C LEU A 83 -11.96 -2.03 7.21
N GLN A 84 -12.46 -0.84 6.92
CA GLN A 84 -11.71 0.40 7.03
C GLN A 84 -12.38 1.38 7.99
N ARG A 85 -11.56 2.09 8.78
CA ARG A 85 -12.02 3.16 9.66
C ARG A 85 -12.47 4.40 8.89
N SER A 86 -11.72 4.71 7.83
CA SER A 86 -11.97 5.83 6.92
C SER A 86 -11.43 5.51 5.53
N PRO A 87 -12.01 6.08 4.47
CA PRO A 87 -11.52 5.91 3.12
C PRO A 87 -10.05 6.29 2.95
N SER A 88 -9.39 5.71 1.96
CA SER A 88 -8.03 6.07 1.56
C SER A 88 -7.98 6.31 0.05
N TYR A 89 -7.14 7.26 -0.39
CA TYR A 89 -6.85 7.36 -1.82
C TYR A 89 -6.09 6.12 -2.29
N VAL A 90 -6.57 5.52 -3.37
CA VAL A 90 -5.91 4.43 -4.05
C VAL A 90 -5.69 4.83 -5.50
N THR A 91 -4.44 4.80 -5.93
CA THR A 91 -4.07 5.01 -7.33
C THR A 91 -3.61 3.72 -7.97
N VAL A 92 -3.69 3.66 -9.28
CA VAL A 92 -3.22 2.51 -10.06
C VAL A 92 -1.96 2.93 -10.81
N LEU A 93 -0.90 2.16 -10.65
CA LEU A 93 0.29 2.29 -11.47
C LEU A 93 0.48 1.03 -12.32
N ALA A 94 0.95 1.24 -13.55
CA ALA A 94 1.36 0.14 -14.40
C ALA A 94 2.48 -0.66 -13.71
N GLY A 95 2.39 -1.98 -13.73
CA GLY A 95 3.41 -2.86 -13.14
C GLY A 95 4.76 -2.81 -13.86
N ARG A 96 4.80 -2.19 -15.06
CA ARG A 96 6.01 -1.99 -15.87
C ARG A 96 6.06 -0.56 -16.38
N ASP A 97 7.26 -0.05 -16.55
CA ASP A 97 7.54 1.26 -17.15
C ASP A 97 8.14 1.04 -18.56
N PRO A 98 7.34 1.15 -19.63
CA PRO A 98 7.81 0.87 -20.99
C PRO A 98 8.95 1.79 -21.43
N LEU A 99 8.94 3.04 -20.95
CA LEU A 99 10.03 3.99 -21.24
C LEU A 99 11.32 3.56 -20.56
N ALA A 100 11.25 3.17 -19.28
CA ALA A 100 12.41 2.66 -18.57
C ALA A 100 12.96 1.38 -19.21
N GLU A 101 12.11 0.46 -19.64
CA GLU A 101 12.50 -0.75 -20.36
C GLU A 101 13.21 -0.41 -21.69
N THR A 102 12.69 0.56 -22.42
CA THR A 102 13.28 1.02 -23.69
C THR A 102 14.63 1.67 -23.46
N LEU A 103 14.76 2.53 -22.46
CA LEU A 103 16.01 3.19 -22.11
C LEU A 103 17.08 2.18 -21.67
N ARG A 104 16.72 1.16 -20.87
CA ARG A 104 17.65 0.09 -20.47
C ARG A 104 18.16 -0.75 -21.65
N ARG A 105 17.35 -0.88 -22.70
CA ARG A 105 17.77 -1.61 -23.91
C ARG A 105 18.66 -0.78 -24.84
N ARG A 106 18.51 0.55 -24.83
CA ARG A 106 19.17 1.44 -25.81
C ARG A 106 20.38 2.19 -25.28
N LEU A 107 20.52 2.33 -23.96
CA LEU A 107 21.56 3.10 -23.32
C LEU A 107 22.48 2.22 -22.45
N PRO A 108 23.74 2.61 -22.27
CA PRO A 108 24.59 2.01 -21.25
C PRO A 108 23.93 2.08 -19.87
N ALA A 109 24.14 1.07 -19.03
CA ALA A 109 23.44 0.89 -17.76
C ALA A 109 23.47 2.14 -16.86
N ARG A 110 24.63 2.82 -16.76
CA ARG A 110 24.78 4.05 -15.96
C ARG A 110 23.93 5.20 -16.52
N ALA A 111 23.96 5.42 -17.83
CA ALA A 111 23.15 6.46 -18.48
C ALA A 111 21.67 6.19 -18.33
N ALA A 112 21.22 4.95 -18.60
CA ALA A 112 19.84 4.54 -18.40
C ALA A 112 19.38 4.78 -16.96
N HIS A 113 20.20 4.41 -15.96
CA HIS A 113 19.91 4.64 -14.55
C HIS A 113 19.68 6.12 -14.25
N HIS A 114 20.58 7.02 -14.66
CA HIS A 114 20.44 8.45 -14.37
C HIS A 114 19.23 9.07 -15.04
N VAL A 115 18.95 8.72 -16.30
CA VAL A 115 17.78 9.24 -17.03
C VAL A 115 16.47 8.76 -16.41
N ILE A 116 16.37 7.45 -16.09
CA ILE A 116 15.17 6.88 -15.44
C ILE A 116 14.97 7.49 -14.05
N ARG A 117 16.05 7.64 -13.28
CA ARG A 117 15.98 8.27 -11.95
C ARG A 117 15.51 9.72 -12.06
N ALA A 118 16.10 10.52 -12.94
CA ALA A 118 15.71 11.92 -13.15
C ALA A 118 14.22 12.01 -13.54
N LYS A 119 13.78 11.20 -14.51
CA LYS A 119 12.37 11.11 -14.89
C LYS A 119 11.48 10.80 -13.70
N ASN A 120 11.80 9.77 -12.91
CA ASN A 120 10.96 9.36 -11.79
C ASN A 120 10.88 10.46 -10.72
N VAL A 121 12.01 11.11 -10.40
CA VAL A 121 12.04 12.24 -9.46
C VAL A 121 11.16 13.39 -9.97
N LEU A 122 11.31 13.79 -11.22
CA LEU A 122 10.53 14.89 -11.80
C LEU A 122 9.04 14.59 -11.87
N VAL A 123 8.66 13.38 -12.27
CA VAL A 123 7.24 12.97 -12.32
C VAL A 123 6.64 12.94 -10.92
N THR A 124 7.32 12.33 -9.95
CA THR A 124 6.83 12.26 -8.57
C THR A 124 6.73 13.64 -7.95
N GLN A 125 7.76 14.46 -8.10
CA GLN A 125 7.78 15.83 -7.58
C GLN A 125 6.72 16.70 -8.28
N GLY A 126 6.57 16.57 -9.59
CA GLY A 126 5.55 17.29 -10.36
C GLY A 126 4.13 16.92 -9.90
N PHE A 127 3.87 15.63 -9.70
CA PHE A 127 2.58 15.17 -9.18
C PHE A 127 2.32 15.68 -7.75
N TYR A 128 3.33 15.64 -6.87
CA TYR A 128 3.23 16.21 -5.53
C TYR A 128 2.90 17.70 -5.57
N GLN A 129 3.63 18.50 -6.36
CA GLN A 129 3.38 19.95 -6.49
C GLN A 129 1.99 20.24 -7.08
N LEU A 130 1.55 19.44 -8.04
CA LEU A 130 0.20 19.55 -8.59
C LEU A 130 -0.86 19.27 -7.54
N ALA A 131 -0.65 18.21 -6.73
CA ALA A 131 -1.56 17.86 -5.65
C ALA A 131 -1.65 18.94 -4.57
N ARG A 132 -0.52 19.58 -4.25
CA ARG A 132 -0.50 20.68 -3.26
C ARG A 132 -1.11 21.97 -3.78
N ARG A 133 -0.90 22.31 -5.06
CA ARG A 133 -1.41 23.56 -5.66
C ARG A 133 -2.86 23.45 -6.17
N HIS A 134 -3.26 22.27 -6.60
CA HIS A 134 -4.57 22.02 -7.22
C HIS A 134 -5.22 20.75 -6.68
N PRO A 135 -5.45 20.65 -5.35
CA PRO A 135 -5.95 19.41 -4.73
C PRO A 135 -7.28 18.93 -5.32
N ALA A 136 -8.20 19.84 -5.62
CA ALA A 136 -9.49 19.47 -6.21
C ALA A 136 -9.36 18.77 -7.57
N ARG A 137 -8.40 19.17 -8.40
CA ARG A 137 -8.14 18.50 -9.70
C ARG A 137 -7.61 17.09 -9.48
N VAL A 138 -6.69 16.92 -8.52
CA VAL A 138 -6.11 15.61 -8.21
C VAL A 138 -7.15 14.70 -7.57
N LYS A 139 -7.99 15.19 -6.65
CA LYS A 139 -9.14 14.45 -6.10
C LYS A 139 -10.06 13.94 -7.22
N SER A 140 -10.46 14.82 -8.13
CA SER A 140 -11.30 14.45 -9.27
C SER A 140 -10.63 13.43 -10.19
N PHE A 141 -9.32 13.52 -10.37
CA PHE A 141 -8.55 12.54 -11.14
C PHE A 141 -8.54 11.18 -10.45
N LEU A 142 -8.20 11.12 -9.14
CA LEU A 142 -8.16 9.88 -8.36
C LEU A 142 -9.55 9.22 -8.30
N ARG A 143 -10.61 10.00 -8.07
CA ARG A 143 -12.00 9.51 -8.09
C ARG A 143 -12.35 8.90 -9.45
N ARG A 144 -12.04 9.60 -10.56
CA ARG A 144 -12.29 9.08 -11.92
C ARG A 144 -11.51 7.80 -12.19
N LEU A 145 -10.30 7.68 -11.67
CA LEU A 145 -9.48 6.48 -11.81
C LEU A 145 -10.14 5.29 -11.09
N ALA A 146 -10.56 5.47 -9.83
CA ALA A 146 -11.28 4.44 -9.08
C ALA A 146 -12.59 4.04 -9.79
N LEU A 147 -13.36 5.02 -10.27
CA LEU A 147 -14.61 4.79 -10.99
C LEU A 147 -14.44 4.00 -12.28
N ARG A 148 -13.34 4.21 -13.03
CA ARG A 148 -13.03 3.41 -14.23
C ARG A 148 -12.87 1.92 -13.91
N HIS A 149 -12.35 1.61 -12.72
CA HIS A 149 -12.12 0.23 -12.31
C HIS A 149 -13.35 -0.39 -11.65
N LEU A 150 -14.02 0.31 -10.74
CA LEU A 150 -15.14 -0.22 -9.95
C LEU A 150 -16.48 -0.09 -10.66
N LYS A 151 -16.67 0.93 -11.50
CA LYS A 151 -17.92 1.22 -12.24
C LYS A 151 -19.15 1.47 -11.35
N ASP A 152 -18.93 1.71 -10.07
CA ASP A 152 -19.96 2.01 -9.07
C ASP A 152 -19.64 3.34 -8.38
N PRO A 153 -20.39 4.42 -8.70
CA PRO A 153 -20.16 5.73 -8.09
C PRO A 153 -20.39 5.76 -6.58
N ALA A 154 -21.41 5.06 -6.09
CA ALA A 154 -21.74 5.07 -4.67
C ALA A 154 -20.62 4.42 -3.85
N LEU A 155 -20.14 3.26 -4.30
CA LEU A 155 -19.02 2.56 -3.68
C LEU A 155 -17.73 3.38 -3.72
N VAL A 156 -17.46 4.10 -4.81
CA VAL A 156 -16.30 4.99 -4.92
C VAL A 156 -16.40 6.17 -3.97
N ASP A 157 -17.55 6.80 -3.88
CA ASP A 157 -17.75 7.96 -3.02
C ASP A 157 -17.69 7.59 -1.54
N GLU A 158 -18.22 6.45 -1.15
CA GLU A 158 -18.20 5.96 0.22
C GLU A 158 -16.81 5.46 0.66
N HIS A 159 -16.12 4.69 -0.20
CA HIS A 159 -14.95 3.92 0.23
C HIS A 159 -13.61 4.42 -0.31
N PHE A 160 -13.59 5.25 -1.35
CA PHE A 160 -12.35 5.71 -2.01
C PHE A 160 -12.23 7.23 -2.16
N THR A 161 -13.12 7.97 -1.47
CA THR A 161 -13.12 9.44 -1.49
C THR A 161 -12.93 9.99 -0.07
N PRO A 162 -11.68 10.00 0.43
CA PRO A 162 -11.39 10.50 1.77
C PRO A 162 -11.58 12.01 1.88
N ALA A 163 -11.83 12.47 3.12
CA ALA A 163 -12.03 13.89 3.42
C ALA A 163 -10.72 14.71 3.36
N TYR A 164 -9.55 14.07 3.57
CA TYR A 164 -8.25 14.75 3.56
C TYR A 164 -7.76 15.07 2.15
N GLU A 165 -6.82 16.01 2.06
CA GLU A 165 -6.19 16.36 0.77
C GLU A 165 -5.16 15.31 0.34
N PRO A 166 -4.95 15.10 -0.98
CA PRO A 166 -3.89 14.21 -1.46
C PRO A 166 -2.53 14.60 -0.87
N TRP A 167 -1.80 13.62 -0.32
CA TRP A 167 -0.52 13.75 0.39
C TRP A 167 -0.59 14.31 1.82
N ASP A 168 -1.73 14.74 2.35
CA ASP A 168 -1.83 15.04 3.79
C ASP A 168 -1.79 13.76 4.62
N GLN A 169 -2.27 12.67 4.04
CA GLN A 169 -2.18 11.32 4.62
C GLN A 169 -1.80 10.31 3.53
N ARG A 170 -2.40 9.13 3.58
CA ARG A 170 -2.08 8.02 2.68
C ARG A 170 -2.58 8.27 1.25
N LEU A 171 -1.70 8.02 0.30
CA LEU A 171 -2.02 7.75 -1.10
C LEU A 171 -1.44 6.38 -1.44
N CYS A 172 -2.28 5.37 -1.47
CA CYS A 172 -1.85 3.99 -1.69
C CYS A 172 -1.79 3.66 -3.18
N VAL A 173 -0.93 2.71 -3.53
CA VAL A 173 -0.78 2.25 -4.91
C VAL A 173 -1.24 0.80 -5.01
N ALA A 174 -2.23 0.55 -5.87
CA ALA A 174 -2.65 -0.80 -6.27
C ALA A 174 -1.96 -1.14 -7.61
N PRO A 175 -0.96 -2.04 -7.63
CA PRO A 175 -0.30 -2.43 -8.85
C PRO A 175 -1.31 -3.02 -9.84
N ARG A 176 -1.36 -2.49 -11.06
CA ARG A 176 -2.30 -2.92 -12.11
C ARG A 176 -3.78 -2.89 -11.71
N GLY A 177 -4.12 -2.25 -10.58
CA GLY A 177 -5.49 -2.17 -10.07
C GLY A 177 -6.01 -3.48 -9.47
N ASP A 178 -5.14 -4.33 -8.99
CA ASP A 178 -5.45 -5.64 -8.40
C ASP A 178 -6.48 -5.56 -7.27
N LEU A 179 -6.36 -4.58 -6.37
CA LEU A 179 -7.38 -4.33 -5.34
C LEU A 179 -8.77 -4.12 -5.94
N PHE A 180 -8.88 -3.28 -6.96
CA PHE A 180 -10.17 -2.99 -7.60
C PHE A 180 -10.74 -4.21 -8.35
N GLN A 181 -9.88 -5.07 -8.85
CA GLN A 181 -10.28 -6.35 -9.47
C GLN A 181 -10.82 -7.31 -8.41
N ALA A 182 -10.21 -7.35 -7.23
CA ALA A 182 -10.63 -8.21 -6.13
C ALA A 182 -11.97 -7.78 -5.49
N ILE A 183 -12.32 -6.48 -5.57
CA ILE A 183 -13.58 -5.92 -5.04
C ILE A 183 -14.75 -6.16 -6.00
N ARG A 184 -14.52 -6.32 -7.29
CA ARG A 184 -15.54 -6.58 -8.32
C ARG A 184 -16.00 -8.02 -8.33
#